data_30a00add3ed58a9e7f5f590d5a6a36c0
#
_entry.id   30a00add3ed58a9e7f5f590d5a6a36c0
#
_cell.length_a   1.000
_cell.length_b   1.000
_cell.length_c   1.000
_cell.angle_alpha   90.00
_cell.angle_beta   90.00
_cell.angle_gamma   90.00
#
_symmetry.space_group_name_H-M   'P 1'
#
loop_
_entity.id
_entity.type
_entity.pdbx_description
1 polymer ?
#
loop_
_entity_poly.entity_id
_entity_poly.type
_entity_poly.pdbx_seq_one_letter_code
_entity_poly.pdbx_strand_id
1 'polypeptide(L)'
;MIDLKRNSKKEPVKATGLRTRSSSSYSPNQKDDFKISRGRFSNFLTSKRCFYLDRVKGLDPPGTPGWTLNETTDLLLKKEFDYCRERQIPHRLFIDNDLSHLVPFDHPDMDDWRNSLHKGLMLRHKDTNIILTGGVDDIWQHKITKELIVVDYKSQAKLGRVDKQDYLDDPYHEGYKIQMDFYAYLLKGMGFDVHKTSYFLVCNAKRDDEEFNKRMNFDEYLVPYDWNIDWIEEEIDSMVSLMNNDQIPEPNLSCKNCAYSEQYAKLVCNPVKDDSEEIQGKLF
;
A
#
# COMPACT_ATOMS: atom_id res chain seq x y z
N MET A 1 -12.85 -5.07 17.96
CA MET A 1 -11.50 -5.38 18.51
C MET A 1 -11.07 -4.18 19.32
N ILE A 2 -10.56 -4.37 20.53
CA ILE A 2 -10.05 -3.25 21.35
C ILE A 2 -8.59 -3.04 20.97
N ASP A 3 -8.29 -1.94 20.25
CA ASP A 3 -6.94 -1.58 19.86
C ASP A 3 -6.29 -0.71 20.94
N LEU A 4 -5.69 -1.38 21.93
CA LEU A 4 -4.95 -0.72 23.00
C LEU A 4 -3.44 -0.88 22.79
N LYS A 5 -2.69 0.22 22.95
CA LYS A 5 -1.23 0.15 22.96
C LYS A 5 -0.77 -0.76 24.12
N ARG A 6 0.12 -1.71 23.79
CA ARG A 6 0.67 -2.67 24.74
C ARG A 6 2.19 -2.68 24.71
N ASN A 7 2.79 -2.99 25.85
CA ASN A 7 4.24 -3.25 25.94
C ASN A 7 4.58 -4.69 25.49
N SER A 8 5.86 -5.06 25.59
CA SER A 8 6.35 -6.40 25.23
C SER A 8 5.76 -7.53 26.09
N LYS A 9 5.25 -7.20 27.29
CA LYS A 9 4.55 -8.13 28.19
C LYS A 9 3.04 -8.20 27.91
N LYS A 10 2.57 -7.57 26.82
CA LYS A 10 1.15 -7.48 26.43
C LYS A 10 0.26 -6.69 27.39
N GLU A 11 0.83 -5.92 28.31
CA GLU A 11 0.10 -5.06 29.24
C GLU A 11 -0.29 -3.74 28.56
N PRO A 12 -1.50 -3.18 28.81
CA PRO A 12 -1.89 -1.87 28.31
C PRO A 12 -0.95 -0.78 28.83
N VAL A 13 -0.52 0.13 27.91
CA VAL A 13 0.33 1.28 28.26
C VAL A 13 -0.25 2.55 27.63
N LYS A 14 0.18 3.71 28.13
CA LYS A 14 -0.27 5.01 27.61
C LYS A 14 0.06 5.15 26.13
N ALA A 15 -0.95 5.42 25.32
CA ALA A 15 -0.80 5.82 23.92
C ALA A 15 -0.60 7.33 23.85
N THR A 16 0.36 7.78 23.05
CA THR A 16 0.69 9.22 22.93
C THR A 16 0.04 9.85 21.70
N GLY A 17 -0.38 9.05 20.71
CA GLY A 17 -0.84 9.54 19.41
C GLY A 17 0.28 10.17 18.57
N LEU A 18 1.52 10.10 19.03
CA LEU A 18 2.68 10.62 18.33
C LEU A 18 3.72 9.52 18.10
N ARG A 19 4.45 9.64 17.00
CA ARG A 19 5.57 8.76 16.67
C ARG A 19 6.70 8.99 17.65
N THR A 20 7.27 7.90 18.13
CA THR A 20 8.35 7.94 19.13
C THR A 20 9.74 7.83 18.49
N ARG A 21 9.83 7.37 17.25
CA ARG A 21 11.12 7.23 16.54
C ARG A 21 11.34 8.45 15.65
N SER A 22 12.44 9.17 15.85
CA SER A 22 12.84 10.33 15.04
C SER A 22 12.95 9.99 13.55
N SER A 23 13.48 8.82 13.21
CA SER A 23 13.57 8.34 11.82
C SER A 23 12.21 8.11 11.12
N SER A 24 11.10 8.20 11.87
CA SER A 24 9.74 8.05 11.31
C SER A 24 9.08 9.39 11.01
N SER A 25 9.70 10.51 11.39
CA SER A 25 9.21 11.86 11.16
C SER A 25 10.26 12.69 10.43
N TYR A 26 9.84 13.49 9.48
CA TYR A 26 10.68 14.36 8.68
C TYR A 26 10.74 15.75 9.32
N SER A 27 11.93 16.26 9.47
CA SER A 27 12.13 17.68 9.86
C SER A 27 12.31 18.52 8.60
N PRO A 28 11.54 19.60 8.40
CA PRO A 28 11.70 20.45 7.22
C PRO A 28 13.17 20.82 6.96
N ASN A 29 13.60 20.67 5.71
CA ASN A 29 14.97 20.93 5.25
C ASN A 29 16.07 20.05 5.90
N GLN A 30 15.74 18.93 6.54
CA GLN A 30 16.76 18.00 7.05
C GLN A 30 17.67 17.52 5.90
N LYS A 31 18.92 17.17 6.26
CA LYS A 31 19.91 16.68 5.29
C LYS A 31 20.05 15.15 5.30
N ASP A 32 19.69 14.53 6.40
CA ASP A 32 19.73 13.07 6.54
C ASP A 32 18.70 12.40 5.62
N ASP A 33 19.07 11.27 5.10
CA ASP A 33 18.18 10.46 4.24
C ASP A 33 16.88 10.13 4.94
N PHE A 34 15.77 10.28 4.21
CA PHE A 34 14.45 9.96 4.71
C PHE A 34 13.70 9.03 3.76
N LYS A 35 13.23 7.90 4.29
CA LYS A 35 12.55 6.89 3.49
C LYS A 35 11.05 7.17 3.39
N ILE A 36 10.55 7.19 2.18
CA ILE A 36 9.12 7.25 1.85
C ILE A 36 8.73 5.95 1.16
N SER A 37 7.90 5.15 1.81
CA SER A 37 7.37 3.93 1.21
C SER A 37 6.23 4.23 0.24
N ARG A 38 5.97 3.30 -0.68
CA ARG A 38 4.81 3.35 -1.59
C ARG A 38 3.50 3.66 -0.84
N GLY A 39 3.26 3.03 0.30
CA GLY A 39 2.06 3.31 1.11
C GLY A 39 2.01 4.75 1.63
N ARG A 40 3.15 5.34 1.97
CA ARG A 40 3.21 6.76 2.41
C ARG A 40 3.02 7.72 1.24
N PHE A 41 3.55 7.38 0.08
CA PHE A 41 3.27 8.13 -1.15
C PHE A 41 1.76 8.08 -1.50
N SER A 42 1.13 6.91 -1.41
CA SER A 42 -0.34 6.79 -1.58
C SER A 42 -1.13 7.62 -0.55
N ASN A 43 -0.65 7.72 0.70
CA ASN A 43 -1.27 8.58 1.71
C ASN A 43 -1.17 10.06 1.34
N PHE A 44 -0.04 10.50 0.75
CA PHE A 44 0.12 11.87 0.24
C PHE A 44 -0.89 12.17 -0.86
N LEU A 45 -1.04 11.27 -1.84
CA LEU A 45 -2.02 11.41 -2.93
C LEU A 45 -3.45 11.45 -2.38
N THR A 46 -3.75 10.66 -1.36
CA THR A 46 -5.08 10.61 -0.75
C THR A 46 -5.41 11.87 0.04
N SER A 47 -4.48 12.37 0.86
CA SER A 47 -4.70 13.56 1.68
C SER A 47 -3.37 14.19 2.12
N LYS A 48 -3.02 15.30 1.49
CA LYS A 48 -1.83 16.08 1.80
C LYS A 48 -1.76 16.46 3.28
N ARG A 49 -2.91 16.84 3.90
CA ARG A 49 -2.99 17.14 5.34
C ARG A 49 -2.66 15.93 6.22
N CYS A 50 -3.30 14.79 5.98
CA CYS A 50 -3.05 13.58 6.77
C CYS A 50 -1.60 13.10 6.63
N PHE A 51 -1.05 13.14 5.42
CA PHE A 51 0.35 12.83 5.17
C PHE A 51 1.30 13.77 5.92
N TYR A 52 1.05 15.08 5.86
CA TYR A 52 1.88 16.08 6.54
C TYR A 52 1.85 15.92 8.06
N LEU A 53 0.65 15.74 8.63
CA LEU A 53 0.50 15.49 10.06
C LEU A 53 1.23 14.21 10.50
N ASP A 54 1.15 13.15 9.71
CA ASP A 54 1.84 11.89 9.97
C ASP A 54 3.36 12.02 9.82
N ARG A 55 3.84 12.57 8.69
CA ARG A 55 5.27 12.54 8.37
C ARG A 55 6.06 13.71 8.93
N VAL A 56 5.47 14.90 9.04
CA VAL A 56 6.17 16.11 9.50
C VAL A 56 5.85 16.43 10.97
N LYS A 57 4.59 16.30 11.39
CA LYS A 57 4.18 16.57 12.78
C LYS A 57 4.22 15.31 13.66
N GLY A 58 4.46 14.14 13.09
CA GLY A 58 4.59 12.89 13.83
C GLY A 58 3.28 12.35 14.41
N LEU A 59 2.11 12.81 13.94
CA LEU A 59 0.82 12.27 14.37
C LEU A 59 0.71 10.80 13.93
N ASP A 60 0.49 9.89 14.87
CA ASP A 60 0.45 8.45 14.63
C ASP A 60 -0.99 7.95 14.67
N PRO A 61 -1.63 7.74 13.50
CA PRO A 61 -3.01 7.28 13.46
C PRO A 61 -3.12 5.85 14.01
N PRO A 62 -4.28 5.45 14.55
CA PRO A 62 -4.53 4.08 14.96
C PRO A 62 -4.23 3.10 13.80
N GLY A 63 -3.60 1.98 14.13
CA GLY A 63 -3.30 0.92 13.17
C GLY A 63 -4.54 0.13 12.77
N THR A 64 -4.46 -0.56 11.63
CA THR A 64 -5.46 -1.57 11.23
C THR A 64 -4.93 -2.97 11.54
N PRO A 65 -5.80 -3.93 11.90
CA PRO A 65 -5.37 -5.32 12.09
C PRO A 65 -4.80 -5.90 10.77
N GLY A 66 -3.85 -6.83 10.91
CA GLY A 66 -3.29 -7.55 9.76
C GLY A 66 -4.32 -8.44 9.05
N TRP A 67 -4.13 -8.64 7.75
CA TRP A 67 -4.97 -9.46 6.88
C TRP A 67 -4.37 -10.87 6.72
N THR A 68 -4.35 -11.64 7.79
CA THR A 68 -3.57 -12.89 7.90
C THR A 68 -3.90 -13.96 6.86
N LEU A 69 -5.15 -14.05 6.40
CA LEU A 69 -5.50 -14.97 5.31
C LEU A 69 -4.93 -14.53 3.97
N ASN A 70 -4.96 -13.24 3.69
CA ASN A 70 -4.34 -12.69 2.47
C ASN A 70 -2.82 -12.88 2.51
N GLU A 71 -2.18 -12.63 3.67
CA GLU A 71 -0.76 -12.90 3.88
C GLU A 71 -0.40 -14.38 3.65
N THR A 72 -1.30 -15.29 4.03
CA THR A 72 -1.10 -16.73 3.82
C THR A 72 -1.21 -17.09 2.34
N THR A 73 -2.18 -16.55 1.61
CA THR A 73 -2.32 -16.75 0.17
C THR A 73 -1.09 -16.26 -0.57
N ASP A 74 -0.63 -15.04 -0.23
CA ASP A 74 0.59 -14.44 -0.77
C ASP A 74 1.83 -15.31 -0.50
N LEU A 75 2.00 -15.81 0.73
CA LEU A 75 3.10 -16.70 1.08
C LEU A 75 3.10 -18.02 0.28
N LEU A 76 1.92 -18.58 0.03
CA LEU A 76 1.81 -19.84 -0.72
C LEU A 76 2.13 -19.61 -2.21
N LEU A 77 1.64 -18.53 -2.81
CA LEU A 77 2.00 -18.14 -4.17
C LEU A 77 3.52 -17.93 -4.31
N LYS A 78 4.13 -17.20 -3.39
CA LYS A 78 5.59 -17.00 -3.39
C LYS A 78 6.35 -18.32 -3.42
N LYS A 79 5.93 -19.33 -2.64
CA LYS A 79 6.56 -20.66 -2.64
C LYS A 79 6.44 -21.36 -3.99
N GLU A 80 5.28 -21.26 -4.66
CA GLU A 80 5.08 -21.87 -6.00
C GLU A 80 5.97 -21.17 -7.03
N PHE A 81 6.01 -19.84 -7.03
CA PHE A 81 6.84 -19.07 -7.96
C PHE A 81 8.33 -19.26 -7.68
N ASP A 82 8.75 -19.37 -6.42
CA ASP A 82 10.15 -19.62 -6.05
C ASP A 82 10.64 -20.98 -6.52
N TYR A 83 9.78 -22.02 -6.44
CA TYR A 83 10.10 -23.33 -7.03
C TYR A 83 10.40 -23.22 -8.55
N CYS A 84 9.63 -22.40 -9.28
CA CYS A 84 9.83 -22.16 -10.70
C CYS A 84 11.06 -21.25 -10.96
N ARG A 85 11.30 -20.26 -10.08
CA ARG A 85 12.44 -19.34 -10.15
C ARG A 85 13.77 -20.06 -10.04
N GLU A 86 13.93 -20.89 -9.04
CA GLU A 86 15.15 -21.69 -8.84
C GLU A 86 15.49 -22.58 -10.05
N ARG A 87 14.47 -23.04 -10.79
CA ARG A 87 14.61 -23.95 -11.94
C ARG A 87 14.55 -23.25 -13.29
N GLN A 88 14.25 -21.96 -13.28
CA GLN A 88 14.03 -21.13 -14.49
C GLN A 88 13.03 -21.77 -15.46
N ILE A 89 11.93 -22.32 -14.91
CA ILE A 89 10.82 -22.92 -15.66
C ILE A 89 9.58 -22.04 -15.59
N PRO A 90 8.68 -22.11 -16.59
CA PRO A 90 7.40 -21.42 -16.53
C PRO A 90 6.54 -21.94 -15.36
N HIS A 91 5.87 -21.03 -14.68
CA HIS A 91 4.83 -21.40 -13.72
C HIS A 91 3.58 -21.92 -14.47
N ARG A 92 2.75 -22.78 -13.82
CA ARG A 92 1.51 -23.31 -14.41
C ARG A 92 0.60 -22.21 -14.97
N LEU A 93 0.44 -21.11 -14.26
CA LEU A 93 -0.37 -19.96 -14.72
C LEU A 93 0.17 -19.34 -16.02
N PHE A 94 1.46 -19.42 -16.29
CA PHE A 94 2.00 -18.95 -17.57
C PHE A 94 1.58 -19.85 -18.72
N ILE A 95 1.57 -21.18 -18.49
CA ILE A 95 1.15 -22.16 -19.47
C ILE A 95 -0.35 -22.01 -19.75
N ASP A 96 -1.15 -21.89 -18.70
CA ASP A 96 -2.62 -21.79 -18.79
C ASP A 96 -3.12 -20.47 -19.43
N ASN A 97 -2.24 -19.45 -19.50
CA ASN A 97 -2.56 -18.12 -20.07
C ASN A 97 -1.72 -17.76 -21.31
N ASP A 98 -1.11 -18.72 -22.00
CA ASP A 98 -0.26 -18.52 -23.19
C ASP A 98 0.96 -17.61 -22.95
N LEU A 99 1.45 -17.57 -21.72
CA LEU A 99 2.61 -16.77 -21.27
C LEU A 99 3.87 -17.63 -21.05
N SER A 100 4.01 -18.76 -21.73
CA SER A 100 5.15 -19.69 -21.55
C SER A 100 6.52 -19.10 -21.89
N HIS A 101 6.54 -17.90 -22.48
CA HIS A 101 7.74 -17.09 -22.71
C HIS A 101 8.21 -16.33 -21.47
N LEU A 102 7.47 -16.38 -20.35
CA LEU A 102 7.84 -15.78 -19.08
C LEU A 102 8.45 -16.81 -18.13
N VAL A 103 9.26 -16.32 -17.21
CA VAL A 103 9.75 -17.04 -16.02
C VAL A 103 9.74 -16.10 -14.82
N PRO A 104 9.65 -16.59 -13.59
CA PRO A 104 9.93 -15.78 -12.42
C PRO A 104 11.38 -15.26 -12.47
N PHE A 105 11.57 -13.97 -12.24
CA PHE A 105 12.89 -13.33 -12.32
C PHE A 105 13.80 -13.81 -11.18
N ASP A 106 14.96 -14.34 -11.53
CA ASP A 106 15.99 -14.75 -10.58
C ASP A 106 16.97 -13.61 -10.33
N HIS A 107 16.98 -13.12 -9.09
CA HIS A 107 17.87 -12.04 -8.66
C HIS A 107 18.30 -12.26 -7.21
N PRO A 108 19.59 -12.05 -6.85
CA PRO A 108 20.08 -12.26 -5.49
C PRO A 108 19.37 -11.42 -4.43
N ASP A 109 18.84 -10.25 -4.79
CA ASP A 109 18.15 -9.36 -3.88
C ASP A 109 16.62 -9.57 -3.87
N MET A 110 16.07 -10.62 -4.49
CA MET A 110 14.62 -10.81 -4.60
C MET A 110 13.92 -10.86 -3.23
N ASP A 111 14.50 -11.56 -2.26
CA ASP A 111 13.96 -11.62 -0.90
C ASP A 111 13.98 -10.25 -0.22
N ASP A 112 15.01 -9.47 -0.47
CA ASP A 112 15.13 -8.10 0.03
C ASP A 112 14.09 -7.18 -0.61
N TRP A 113 13.84 -7.30 -1.91
CA TRP A 113 12.85 -6.51 -2.64
C TRP A 113 11.42 -6.81 -2.22
N ARG A 114 11.14 -8.03 -1.77
CA ARG A 114 9.86 -8.45 -1.19
C ARG A 114 9.65 -8.00 0.25
N ASN A 115 10.72 -7.63 0.95
CA ASN A 115 10.67 -7.21 2.36
C ASN A 115 10.29 -5.73 2.50
N SER A 116 9.02 -5.43 2.37
CA SER A 116 8.48 -4.05 2.42
C SER A 116 8.72 -3.32 3.75
N LEU A 117 8.93 -4.04 4.85
CA LEU A 117 9.07 -3.44 6.18
C LEU A 117 10.48 -2.92 6.46
N HIS A 118 11.50 -3.57 5.91
CA HIS A 118 12.90 -3.28 6.27
C HIS A 118 13.75 -2.88 5.07
N LYS A 119 13.46 -3.43 3.90
CA LYS A 119 14.27 -3.27 2.69
C LYS A 119 13.40 -2.78 1.51
N GLY A 120 13.01 -3.66 0.59
CA GLY A 120 12.26 -3.32 -0.61
C GLY A 120 13.14 -2.80 -1.74
N LEU A 121 12.53 -2.51 -2.89
CA LEU A 121 13.14 -1.70 -3.92
C LEU A 121 13.46 -0.33 -3.35
N MET A 122 14.58 0.28 -3.73
CA MET A 122 14.99 1.60 -3.24
C MET A 122 15.52 2.47 -4.36
N LEU A 123 15.02 3.69 -4.43
CA LEU A 123 15.47 4.69 -5.40
C LEU A 123 15.57 6.07 -4.73
N ARG A 124 16.73 6.71 -4.86
CA ARG A 124 16.88 8.11 -4.46
C ARG A 124 16.18 9.02 -5.47
N HIS A 125 15.35 9.93 -4.97
CA HIS A 125 14.70 10.90 -5.83
C HIS A 125 15.64 12.06 -6.14
N LYS A 126 16.14 12.11 -7.36
CA LYS A 126 17.07 13.17 -7.85
C LYS A 126 18.22 13.44 -6.86
N ASP A 127 18.59 14.69 -6.69
CA ASP A 127 19.62 15.14 -5.75
C ASP A 127 19.04 15.45 -4.35
N THR A 128 17.89 14.87 -4.00
CA THR A 128 17.26 15.06 -2.70
C THR A 128 17.74 14.03 -1.67
N ASN A 129 17.37 14.24 -0.41
CA ASN A 129 17.56 13.27 0.66
C ASN A 129 16.42 12.23 0.76
N ILE A 130 15.49 12.21 -0.20
CA ILE A 130 14.35 11.30 -0.19
C ILE A 130 14.70 9.99 -0.88
N ILE A 131 14.53 8.90 -0.14
CA ILE A 131 14.67 7.53 -0.64
C ILE A 131 13.26 6.93 -0.77
N LEU A 132 12.84 6.71 -1.99
CA LEU A 132 11.58 6.00 -2.27
C LEU A 132 11.77 4.51 -2.05
N THR A 133 10.79 3.86 -1.42
CA THR A 133 10.87 2.42 -1.14
C THR A 133 9.56 1.71 -1.46
N GLY A 134 9.67 0.45 -1.93
CA GLY A 134 8.51 -0.37 -2.20
C GLY A 134 8.82 -1.86 -2.12
N GLY A 135 7.96 -2.65 -1.46
CA GLY A 135 8.07 -4.10 -1.48
C GLY A 135 7.16 -4.67 -2.55
N VAL A 136 7.74 -5.33 -3.55
CA VAL A 136 6.99 -6.04 -4.60
C VAL A 136 6.55 -7.41 -4.09
N ASP A 137 5.44 -7.92 -4.61
CA ASP A 137 5.04 -9.30 -4.32
C ASP A 137 5.85 -10.26 -5.18
N ASP A 138 5.98 -9.97 -6.48
CA ASP A 138 6.86 -10.71 -7.38
C ASP A 138 7.32 -9.88 -8.58
N ILE A 139 8.33 -10.40 -9.28
CA ILE A 139 8.82 -9.91 -10.55
C ILE A 139 9.00 -11.10 -11.48
N TRP A 140 8.45 -11.00 -12.69
CA TRP A 140 8.67 -11.96 -13.76
C TRP A 140 9.61 -11.38 -14.81
N GLN A 141 10.14 -12.23 -15.67
CA GLN A 141 11.03 -11.84 -16.75
C GLN A 141 10.62 -12.45 -18.07
N HIS A 142 10.63 -11.66 -19.12
CA HIS A 142 10.49 -12.15 -20.49
C HIS A 142 11.79 -12.85 -20.93
N LYS A 143 11.72 -14.13 -21.33
CA LYS A 143 12.89 -14.96 -21.62
C LYS A 143 13.78 -14.40 -22.72
N ILE A 144 13.20 -13.74 -23.73
CA ILE A 144 13.90 -13.25 -24.93
C ILE A 144 14.34 -11.80 -24.70
N THR A 145 13.42 -10.87 -24.42
CA THR A 145 13.74 -9.44 -24.31
C THR A 145 14.45 -9.09 -23.00
N LYS A 146 14.36 -9.97 -21.99
CA LYS A 146 14.88 -9.75 -20.63
C LYS A 146 14.18 -8.64 -19.85
N GLU A 147 13.15 -8.03 -20.39
CA GLU A 147 12.34 -7.05 -19.69
C GLU A 147 11.71 -7.65 -18.43
N LEU A 148 11.68 -6.86 -17.37
CA LEU A 148 11.05 -7.23 -16.10
C LEU A 148 9.58 -6.86 -16.12
N ILE A 149 8.77 -7.68 -15.50
CA ILE A 149 7.32 -7.52 -15.40
C ILE A 149 6.94 -7.44 -13.93
N VAL A 150 6.37 -6.31 -13.53
CA VAL A 150 5.87 -6.11 -12.16
C VAL A 150 4.63 -6.98 -11.94
N VAL A 151 4.59 -7.64 -10.81
CA VAL A 151 3.45 -8.48 -10.41
C VAL A 151 3.04 -8.20 -8.99
N ASP A 152 1.74 -8.12 -8.78
CA ASP A 152 1.16 -7.85 -7.49
C ASP A 152 0.04 -8.85 -7.19
N TYR A 153 0.11 -9.51 -6.04
CA TYR A 153 -0.84 -10.54 -5.63
C TYR A 153 -2.02 -9.92 -4.91
N LYS A 154 -3.23 -10.27 -5.32
CA LYS A 154 -4.46 -9.77 -4.72
C LYS A 154 -5.37 -10.92 -4.34
N SER A 155 -5.73 -11.00 -3.07
CA SER A 155 -6.73 -11.96 -2.57
C SER A 155 -8.05 -11.24 -2.32
N GLN A 156 -9.12 -11.82 -2.82
CA GLN A 156 -10.48 -11.32 -2.61
C GLN A 156 -11.48 -12.47 -2.51
N ALA A 157 -12.74 -12.13 -2.23
CA ALA A 157 -13.86 -13.08 -2.26
C ALA A 157 -15.09 -12.37 -2.82
N LYS A 158 -15.18 -12.31 -4.15
CA LYS A 158 -16.35 -11.81 -4.89
C LYS A 158 -17.15 -13.00 -5.46
N LEU A 159 -18.47 -12.85 -5.58
CA LEU A 159 -19.29 -13.82 -6.31
C LEU A 159 -19.03 -13.71 -7.82
N GLY A 160 -18.97 -14.85 -8.49
CA GLY A 160 -18.76 -14.93 -9.93
C GLY A 160 -17.32 -14.75 -10.38
N ARG A 161 -17.14 -14.65 -11.68
CA ARG A 161 -15.82 -14.49 -12.30
C ARG A 161 -15.29 -13.07 -12.16
N VAL A 162 -13.97 -12.93 -12.14
CA VAL A 162 -13.29 -11.63 -12.23
C VAL A 162 -13.23 -11.27 -13.73
N ASP A 163 -14.01 -10.28 -14.14
CA ASP A 163 -13.81 -9.62 -15.42
C ASP A 163 -12.62 -8.67 -15.33
N LYS A 164 -11.76 -8.68 -16.35
CA LYS A 164 -10.51 -7.90 -16.35
C LYS A 164 -10.75 -6.40 -16.43
N GLN A 165 -11.71 -5.99 -17.26
CA GLN A 165 -12.02 -4.59 -17.43
C GLN A 165 -12.74 -4.03 -16.21
N ASP A 166 -13.76 -4.72 -15.70
CA ASP A 166 -14.48 -4.34 -14.48
C ASP A 166 -13.52 -4.24 -13.28
N TYR A 167 -12.51 -5.14 -13.23
CA TYR A 167 -11.48 -5.07 -12.19
C TYR A 167 -10.64 -3.80 -12.26
N LEU A 168 -10.24 -3.38 -13.46
CA LEU A 168 -9.44 -2.18 -13.66
C LEU A 168 -10.28 -0.89 -13.51
N ASP A 169 -11.57 -0.94 -13.84
CA ASP A 169 -12.47 0.22 -13.77
C ASP A 169 -13.05 0.44 -12.36
N ASP A 170 -12.87 -0.52 -11.44
CA ASP A 170 -13.34 -0.39 -10.06
C ASP A 170 -12.57 0.72 -9.33
N PRO A 171 -13.23 1.81 -8.88
CA PRO A 171 -12.57 2.92 -8.18
C PRO A 171 -11.82 2.50 -6.90
N TYR A 172 -12.22 1.38 -6.27
CA TYR A 172 -11.51 0.85 -5.11
C TYR A 172 -10.16 0.22 -5.47
N HIS A 173 -9.90 -0.05 -6.74
CA HIS A 173 -8.63 -0.60 -7.24
C HIS A 173 -7.66 0.48 -7.74
N GLU A 174 -8.03 1.76 -7.70
CA GLU A 174 -7.13 2.86 -8.09
C GLU A 174 -5.80 2.82 -7.33
N GLY A 175 -5.85 2.54 -6.03
CA GLY A 175 -4.65 2.37 -5.21
C GLY A 175 -3.75 1.20 -5.64
N TYR A 176 -4.29 0.19 -6.32
CA TYR A 176 -3.51 -0.92 -6.87
C TYR A 176 -2.79 -0.50 -8.16
N LYS A 177 -3.43 0.29 -9.02
CA LYS A 177 -2.80 0.85 -10.24
C LYS A 177 -1.64 1.77 -9.86
N ILE A 178 -1.85 2.69 -8.91
CA ILE A 178 -0.79 3.54 -8.34
C ILE A 178 0.38 2.69 -7.81
N GLN A 179 0.11 1.55 -7.20
CA GLN A 179 1.14 0.64 -6.70
C GLN A 179 1.99 0.06 -7.85
N MET A 180 1.36 -0.37 -8.95
CA MET A 180 2.06 -0.90 -10.12
C MET A 180 2.91 0.16 -10.81
N ASP A 181 2.35 1.35 -11.01
CA ASP A 181 3.06 2.50 -11.58
C ASP A 181 4.31 2.84 -10.74
N PHE A 182 4.15 2.88 -9.42
CA PHE A 182 5.24 3.20 -8.50
C PHE A 182 6.35 2.15 -8.53
N TYR A 183 6.01 0.86 -8.61
CA TYR A 183 7.02 -0.20 -8.71
C TYR A 183 7.73 -0.20 -10.06
N ALA A 184 7.02 0.05 -11.15
CA ALA A 184 7.63 0.24 -12.46
C ALA A 184 8.58 1.45 -12.47
N TYR A 185 8.18 2.57 -11.83
CA TYR A 185 9.03 3.74 -11.65
C TYR A 185 10.33 3.42 -10.89
N LEU A 186 10.23 2.68 -9.76
CA LEU A 186 11.40 2.29 -8.99
C LEU A 186 12.34 1.40 -9.81
N LEU A 187 11.84 0.36 -10.46
CA LEU A 187 12.66 -0.57 -11.23
C LEU A 187 13.36 0.14 -12.41
N LYS A 188 12.64 1.00 -13.13
CA LYS A 188 13.25 1.82 -14.20
C LYS A 188 14.34 2.74 -13.66
N GLY A 189 14.09 3.41 -12.54
CA GLY A 189 15.07 4.27 -11.88
C GLY A 189 16.30 3.51 -11.36
N MET A 190 16.14 2.22 -11.02
CA MET A 190 17.24 1.31 -10.66
C MET A 190 18.01 0.78 -11.88
N GLY A 191 17.59 1.12 -13.11
CA GLY A 191 18.29 0.77 -14.35
C GLY A 191 17.81 -0.51 -15.02
N PHE A 192 16.64 -1.05 -14.64
CA PHE A 192 16.06 -2.21 -15.31
C PHE A 192 15.16 -1.79 -16.48
N ASP A 193 15.16 -2.61 -17.53
CA ASP A 193 14.15 -2.55 -18.58
C ASP A 193 12.86 -3.19 -18.08
N VAL A 194 11.77 -2.41 -18.06
CA VAL A 194 10.48 -2.84 -17.51
C VAL A 194 9.46 -2.92 -18.64
N HIS A 195 8.90 -4.11 -18.84
CA HIS A 195 7.85 -4.37 -19.81
C HIS A 195 6.62 -3.50 -19.52
N LYS A 196 6.01 -2.95 -20.57
CA LYS A 196 4.88 -2.01 -20.44
C LYS A 196 3.70 -2.61 -19.67
N THR A 197 3.42 -3.88 -19.89
CA THR A 197 2.33 -4.59 -19.22
C THR A 197 2.85 -5.25 -17.94
N SER A 198 2.18 -4.98 -16.84
CA SER A 198 2.29 -5.65 -15.54
C SER A 198 1.07 -6.51 -15.28
N TYR A 199 1.05 -7.31 -14.21
CA TYR A 199 -0.08 -8.20 -13.91
C TYR A 199 -0.50 -8.13 -12.45
N PHE A 200 -1.82 -7.99 -12.24
CA PHE A 200 -2.42 -8.41 -10.97
C PHE A 200 -2.72 -9.91 -11.05
N LEU A 201 -2.16 -10.68 -10.12
CA LEU A 201 -2.56 -12.08 -9.91
C LEU A 201 -3.65 -12.08 -8.84
N VAL A 202 -4.89 -12.24 -9.28
CA VAL A 202 -6.07 -12.16 -8.42
C VAL A 202 -6.50 -13.56 -8.01
N CYS A 203 -6.39 -13.89 -6.73
CA CYS A 203 -6.92 -15.10 -6.12
C CYS A 203 -8.31 -14.82 -5.55
N ASN A 204 -9.35 -15.28 -6.22
CA ASN A 204 -10.73 -15.09 -5.81
C ASN A 204 -11.25 -16.32 -5.07
N ALA A 205 -11.43 -16.22 -3.75
CA ALA A 205 -12.00 -17.30 -2.96
C ALA A 205 -13.46 -17.56 -3.37
N LYS A 206 -13.80 -18.81 -3.59
CA LYS A 206 -15.14 -19.23 -3.98
C LYS A 206 -16.11 -19.11 -2.81
N ARG A 207 -17.12 -18.27 -2.99
CA ARG A 207 -18.19 -18.05 -2.00
C ARG A 207 -19.43 -18.88 -2.27
N ASP A 208 -19.49 -19.53 -3.41
CA ASP A 208 -20.56 -20.38 -3.92
C ASP A 208 -20.28 -21.88 -3.73
N ASP A 209 -19.18 -22.24 -3.07
CA ASP A 209 -18.95 -23.62 -2.64
C ASP A 209 -20.05 -24.05 -1.64
N GLU A 210 -20.49 -25.31 -1.72
CA GLU A 210 -21.58 -25.83 -0.89
C GLU A 210 -21.22 -25.88 0.59
N GLU A 211 -19.94 -26.13 0.92
CA GLU A 211 -19.48 -26.25 2.32
C GLU A 211 -18.01 -25.88 2.49
N PHE A 212 -17.61 -25.51 3.67
CA PHE A 212 -16.20 -25.19 3.99
C PHE A 212 -15.30 -26.42 4.00
N ASN A 213 -15.74 -27.54 4.57
CA ASN A 213 -15.04 -28.83 4.69
C ASN A 213 -13.50 -28.73 4.87
N LYS A 214 -13.05 -27.79 5.72
CA LYS A 214 -11.63 -27.47 6.02
C LYS A 214 -10.82 -27.00 4.81
N ARG A 215 -11.44 -26.52 3.76
CA ARG A 215 -10.81 -26.04 2.51
C ARG A 215 -11.45 -24.73 2.07
N MET A 216 -10.66 -23.92 1.43
CA MET A 216 -11.08 -22.72 0.71
C MET A 216 -10.56 -22.84 -0.71
N ASN A 217 -11.46 -22.94 -1.67
CA ASN A 217 -11.09 -23.03 -3.08
C ASN A 217 -10.96 -21.62 -3.66
N PHE A 218 -10.05 -21.46 -4.61
CA PHE A 218 -9.80 -20.19 -5.30
C PHE A 218 -9.84 -20.39 -6.81
N ASP A 219 -10.38 -19.39 -7.50
CA ASP A 219 -10.11 -19.18 -8.92
C ASP A 219 -9.00 -18.12 -9.03
N GLU A 220 -8.10 -18.32 -10.01
CA GLU A 220 -6.96 -17.43 -10.23
C GLU A 220 -7.12 -16.71 -11.57
N TYR A 221 -6.87 -15.41 -11.58
CA TYR A 221 -6.99 -14.57 -12.76
C TYR A 221 -5.74 -13.71 -12.93
N LEU A 222 -5.24 -13.63 -14.16
CA LEU A 222 -4.23 -12.67 -14.55
C LEU A 222 -4.91 -11.45 -15.19
N VAL A 223 -4.84 -10.31 -14.52
CA VAL A 223 -5.37 -9.05 -15.04
C VAL A 223 -4.19 -8.20 -15.51
N PRO A 224 -4.01 -8.04 -16.83
CA PRO A 224 -2.95 -7.20 -17.39
C PRO A 224 -3.26 -5.72 -17.12
N TYR A 225 -2.22 -4.96 -16.79
CA TYR A 225 -2.29 -3.53 -16.59
C TYR A 225 -1.08 -2.84 -17.21
N ASP A 226 -1.32 -1.87 -18.10
CA ASP A 226 -0.28 -1.06 -18.70
C ASP A 226 0.00 0.15 -17.80
N TRP A 227 1.12 0.09 -17.08
CA TRP A 227 1.50 1.13 -16.14
C TRP A 227 1.81 2.46 -16.82
N ASN A 228 1.61 3.54 -16.09
CA ASN A 228 2.00 4.91 -16.48
C ASN A 228 2.76 5.58 -15.34
N ILE A 229 3.99 6.00 -15.60
CA ILE A 229 4.86 6.66 -14.62
C ILE A 229 5.04 8.17 -14.85
N ASP A 230 4.44 8.73 -15.89
CA ASP A 230 4.68 10.12 -16.31
C ASP A 230 4.24 11.14 -15.24
N TRP A 231 3.29 10.78 -14.42
CA TRP A 231 2.75 11.61 -13.35
C TRP A 231 3.53 11.53 -12.02
N ILE A 232 4.34 10.48 -11.81
CA ILE A 232 4.93 10.14 -10.50
C ILE A 232 5.96 11.18 -10.05
N GLU A 233 6.84 11.60 -10.95
CA GLU A 233 7.95 12.48 -10.61
C GLU A 233 7.45 13.86 -10.12
N GLU A 234 6.44 14.42 -10.79
CA GLU A 234 5.80 15.69 -10.38
C GLU A 234 5.15 15.60 -9.01
N GLU A 235 4.45 14.50 -8.73
CA GLU A 235 3.82 14.27 -7.43
C GLU A 235 4.86 14.05 -6.31
N ILE A 236 6.00 13.42 -6.60
CA ILE A 236 7.09 13.31 -5.63
C ILE A 236 7.71 14.69 -5.35
N ASP A 237 7.95 15.51 -6.37
CA ASP A 237 8.44 16.89 -6.19
C ASP A 237 7.47 17.71 -5.35
N SER A 238 6.17 17.59 -5.60
CA SER A 238 5.10 18.22 -4.81
C SER A 238 5.12 17.74 -3.36
N MET A 239 5.32 16.43 -3.13
CA MET A 239 5.42 15.85 -1.79
C MET A 239 6.66 16.37 -1.03
N VAL A 240 7.81 16.44 -1.67
CA VAL A 240 9.06 16.97 -1.08
C VAL A 240 8.89 18.44 -0.72
N SER A 241 8.30 19.24 -1.61
CA SER A 241 7.98 20.65 -1.37
C SER A 241 7.05 20.81 -0.18
N LEU A 242 6.00 19.98 -0.09
CA LEU A 242 5.07 20.00 1.04
C LEU A 242 5.77 19.67 2.37
N MET A 243 6.64 18.66 2.42
CA MET A 243 7.35 18.27 3.65
C MET A 243 8.28 19.38 4.15
N ASN A 244 8.77 20.23 3.27
CA ASN A 244 9.64 21.38 3.61
C ASN A 244 8.86 22.66 3.92
N ASN A 245 7.53 22.64 3.83
CA ASN A 245 6.68 23.79 4.18
C ASN A 245 6.31 23.74 5.67
N ASP A 246 6.16 24.92 6.29
CA ASP A 246 5.76 25.05 7.70
C ASP A 246 4.25 25.05 7.92
N GLN A 247 3.47 25.22 6.84
CA GLN A 247 2.01 25.31 6.91
C GLN A 247 1.35 23.93 6.77
N ILE A 248 0.39 23.66 7.66
CA ILE A 248 -0.45 22.48 7.55
C ILE A 248 -1.39 22.66 6.35
N PRO A 249 -1.44 21.72 5.39
CA PRO A 249 -2.33 21.82 4.24
C PRO A 249 -3.81 21.82 4.61
N GLU A 250 -4.63 22.33 3.70
CA GLU A 250 -6.08 22.22 3.82
C GLU A 250 -6.55 20.75 3.78
N PRO A 251 -7.70 20.42 4.41
CA PRO A 251 -8.23 19.07 4.40
C PRO A 251 -8.69 18.67 2.99
N ASN A 252 -8.49 17.42 2.65
CA ASN A 252 -9.25 16.84 1.55
C ASN A 252 -10.69 16.58 2.03
N LEU A 253 -11.67 17.21 1.40
CA LEU A 253 -13.08 17.15 1.82
C LEU A 253 -13.67 15.73 1.74
N SER A 254 -13.12 14.86 0.88
CA SER A 254 -13.52 13.45 0.76
C SER A 254 -12.72 12.53 1.69
N CYS A 255 -11.74 13.03 2.43
CA CYS A 255 -10.94 12.22 3.33
C CYS A 255 -11.66 11.97 4.66
N LYS A 256 -12.06 10.71 4.90
CA LYS A 256 -12.76 10.31 6.13
C LYS A 256 -11.95 10.62 7.40
N ASN A 257 -10.62 10.50 7.35
CA ASN A 257 -9.75 10.82 8.48
C ASN A 257 -9.77 12.32 8.81
N CYS A 258 -9.70 13.20 7.79
CA CYS A 258 -9.82 14.64 7.99
C CYS A 258 -11.18 14.99 8.61
N ALA A 259 -12.26 14.48 8.03
CA ALA A 259 -13.63 14.71 8.52
C ALA A 259 -13.82 14.24 9.96
N TYR A 260 -13.35 13.00 10.28
CA TYR A 260 -13.44 12.46 11.63
C TYR A 260 -12.64 13.31 12.64
N SER A 261 -11.40 13.66 12.31
CA SER A 261 -10.53 14.44 13.22
C SER A 261 -11.08 15.83 13.49
N GLU A 262 -11.62 16.51 12.45
CA GLU A 262 -12.24 17.82 12.62
C GLU A 262 -13.51 17.74 13.47
N GLN A 263 -14.36 16.75 13.21
CA GLN A 263 -15.58 16.59 14.00
C GLN A 263 -15.29 16.20 15.44
N TYR A 264 -14.31 15.30 15.66
CA TYR A 264 -13.85 14.95 17.00
C TYR A 264 -13.34 16.19 17.77
N ALA A 265 -12.50 17.00 17.15
CA ALA A 265 -12.00 18.22 17.76
C ALA A 265 -13.12 19.21 18.13
N LYS A 266 -14.13 19.38 17.27
CA LYS A 266 -15.30 20.23 17.55
C LYS A 266 -16.07 19.74 18.78
N LEU A 267 -16.33 18.43 18.86
CA LEU A 267 -17.10 17.84 19.97
C LEU A 267 -16.35 17.86 21.30
N VAL A 268 -15.03 17.67 21.29
CA VAL A 268 -14.22 17.60 22.50
C VAL A 268 -13.75 18.96 22.98
N CYS A 269 -13.34 19.84 22.06
CA CYS A 269 -12.79 21.15 22.42
C CYS A 269 -13.85 22.23 22.56
N ASN A 270 -14.99 22.09 21.87
CA ASN A 270 -16.17 22.96 21.98
C ASN A 270 -17.40 22.10 22.27
N PRO A 271 -17.56 21.55 23.48
CA PRO A 271 -18.76 20.80 23.80
C PRO A 271 -19.97 21.71 23.59
N VAL A 272 -20.91 21.25 22.77
CA VAL A 272 -22.22 21.92 22.63
C VAL A 272 -22.78 22.05 24.04
N LYS A 273 -23.02 23.25 24.52
CA LYS A 273 -23.78 23.45 25.75
C LYS A 273 -25.14 22.80 25.49
N ASP A 274 -25.44 21.82 26.29
CA ASP A 274 -26.73 21.14 26.23
C ASP A 274 -27.79 22.14 26.71
N ASP A 275 -28.55 22.73 25.77
CA ASP A 275 -29.63 23.69 26.05
C ASP A 275 -30.79 23.04 26.84
N SER A 276 -30.66 21.76 27.24
CA SER A 276 -31.63 21.05 28.03
C SER A 276 -31.76 21.56 29.50
N GLU A 277 -30.78 22.31 30.01
CA GLU A 277 -30.88 22.88 31.38
C GLU A 277 -31.75 24.15 31.45
N GLU A 278 -32.03 24.86 30.33
CA GLU A 278 -32.90 26.03 30.32
C GLU A 278 -34.42 25.70 30.38
N ILE A 279 -34.79 24.45 30.11
CA ILE A 279 -36.21 24.05 30.11
C ILE A 279 -36.73 23.70 31.53
N GLN A 280 -35.83 23.33 32.46
CA GLN A 280 -36.25 22.99 33.84
C GLN A 280 -36.48 24.22 34.76
N GLY A 281 -36.01 25.42 34.33
CA GLY A 281 -36.20 26.65 35.16
C GLY A 281 -37.52 27.40 34.97
N LYS A 282 -38.46 26.91 34.15
CA LYS A 282 -39.73 27.58 33.86
C LYS A 282 -41.00 26.83 34.27
N LEU A 283 -40.86 25.85 35.13
CA LEU A 283 -42.02 25.09 35.63
C LEU A 283 -42.12 25.07 37.18
N PHE A 284 -42.02 26.29 37.80
CA PHE A 284 -42.54 26.52 39.14
C PHE A 284 -43.00 27.97 39.27
#